data_7d973488797eed23ec22c3a6240b1e4a
#
_entry.id   7d973488797eed23ec22c3a6240b1e4a
#
_cell.length_a   1.000
_cell.length_b   1.000
_cell.length_c   1.000
_cell.angle_alpha   90.00
_cell.angle_beta   90.00
_cell.angle_gamma   90.00
#
_symmetry.space_group_name_H-M   'P 1'
#
loop_
_entity.id
_entity.type
_entity.pdbx_description
1 polymer ?
#
loop_
_entity_poly.entity_id
_entity_poly.type
_entity_poly.pdbx_seq_one_letter_code
_entity_poly.pdbx_strand_id
1 'polypeptide(L)'
;MAHDLELTLMLADYHRTRPLLNGEVTAEGIKLQPCRAESGEACMRPVYEEFDIAEMSLSWYMMARCRKEPVIALPIFPLRMQIHPYIFCSPASAIEKPEDLKGKKIGMDEYRLTVGLWARGILQEHYGVRPEECEWFTSAPERAGYQPPAGVKVTVVDEPAEALLLRGEIDALIPPNIVPSFRAKDPRIQRLFKDARGTVNDYFHKTRIFPITHTLVMRQSLFDENPWLVASLLEAFNHAEEICRKSYDYAKRSAFPSAVLILEEEEEVFGANPWGHGLTPENQVVLEKFVQYAYEQDYIPYRAPLSELFAPVGN
;
A
#
# COMPACT_ATOMS: atom_id res chain seq x y z
N MET A 1 -38.55 -10.79 7.47
CA MET A 1 -37.22 -10.28 7.82
C MET A 1 -36.35 -10.52 6.60
N ALA A 2 -35.74 -9.49 6.02
CA ALA A 2 -34.77 -9.70 4.95
C ALA A 2 -33.64 -10.53 5.56
N HIS A 3 -33.24 -11.60 4.90
CA HIS A 3 -32.08 -12.38 5.32
C HIS A 3 -30.84 -11.57 4.94
N ASP A 4 -29.90 -11.43 5.89
CA ASP A 4 -28.59 -10.82 5.61
C ASP A 4 -27.90 -11.60 4.50
N LEU A 5 -27.24 -10.88 3.59
CA LEU A 5 -26.45 -11.50 2.53
C LEU A 5 -25.16 -12.04 3.13
N GLU A 6 -24.94 -13.35 3.03
CA GLU A 6 -23.69 -13.97 3.51
C GLU A 6 -22.57 -13.78 2.49
N LEU A 7 -21.47 -13.13 2.90
CA LEU A 7 -20.33 -12.82 2.03
C LEU A 7 -19.02 -13.18 2.71
N THR A 8 -18.12 -13.80 1.95
CA THR A 8 -16.74 -14.04 2.36
C THR A 8 -15.93 -12.75 2.26
N LEU A 9 -15.13 -12.45 3.30
CA LEU A 9 -14.22 -11.31 3.35
C LEU A 9 -12.79 -11.77 3.59
N MET A 10 -11.92 -11.69 2.59
CA MET A 10 -10.48 -11.91 2.76
C MET A 10 -9.79 -10.60 3.13
N LEU A 11 -9.15 -10.55 4.30
CA LEU A 11 -8.51 -9.35 4.83
C LEU A 11 -7.36 -9.73 5.77
N ALA A 12 -6.27 -8.98 5.73
CA ALA A 12 -5.20 -9.13 6.72
C ALA A 12 -5.62 -8.60 8.10
N ASP A 13 -4.97 -9.11 9.15
CA ASP A 13 -5.28 -8.76 10.55
C ASP A 13 -4.66 -7.40 10.93
N TYR A 14 -5.38 -6.32 10.65
CA TYR A 14 -5.01 -4.98 11.11
C TYR A 14 -5.76 -4.61 12.39
N HIS A 15 -5.11 -3.88 13.30
CA HIS A 15 -5.76 -3.37 14.51
C HIS A 15 -7.05 -2.60 14.19
N ARG A 16 -7.03 -1.80 13.11
CA ARG A 16 -8.15 -0.97 12.66
C ARG A 16 -9.37 -1.74 12.19
N THR A 17 -9.17 -2.98 11.72
CA THR A 17 -10.25 -3.81 11.17
C THR A 17 -10.68 -4.92 12.13
N ARG A 18 -9.98 -5.10 13.25
CA ARG A 18 -10.32 -6.14 14.25
C ARG A 18 -11.75 -6.07 14.78
N PRO A 19 -12.34 -4.89 15.08
CA PRO A 19 -13.73 -4.82 15.51
C PRO A 19 -14.70 -5.47 14.51
N LEU A 20 -14.43 -5.31 13.21
CA LEU A 20 -15.21 -5.96 12.14
C LEU A 20 -14.94 -7.48 12.09
N LEU A 21 -13.65 -7.88 12.14
CA LEU A 21 -13.27 -9.29 12.06
C LEU A 21 -13.71 -10.11 13.29
N ASN A 22 -13.91 -9.48 14.43
CA ASN A 22 -14.36 -10.11 15.67
C ASN A 22 -15.88 -10.04 15.88
N GLY A 23 -16.62 -9.36 14.99
CA GLY A 23 -18.07 -9.20 15.08
C GLY A 23 -18.55 -8.14 16.08
N GLU A 24 -17.67 -7.31 16.60
CA GLU A 24 -18.03 -6.13 17.43
C GLU A 24 -18.72 -5.06 16.57
N VAL A 25 -18.31 -4.93 15.32
CA VAL A 25 -18.95 -4.12 14.29
C VAL A 25 -19.55 -5.04 13.23
N THR A 26 -20.76 -4.76 12.80
CA THR A 26 -21.43 -5.46 11.71
C THR A 26 -21.78 -4.49 10.59
N ALA A 27 -21.78 -4.96 9.35
CA ALA A 27 -22.28 -4.20 8.22
C ALA A 27 -23.79 -4.46 8.05
N GLU A 28 -24.58 -3.41 7.86
CA GLU A 28 -26.03 -3.52 7.76
C GLU A 28 -26.43 -4.41 6.56
N GLY A 29 -27.29 -5.40 6.79
CA GLY A 29 -27.77 -6.33 5.77
C GLY A 29 -26.73 -7.34 5.28
N ILE A 30 -25.57 -7.41 5.91
CA ILE A 30 -24.46 -8.28 5.50
C ILE A 30 -24.00 -9.13 6.68
N LYS A 31 -23.91 -10.43 6.46
CA LYS A 31 -23.24 -11.36 7.36
C LYS A 31 -21.87 -11.70 6.79
N LEU A 32 -20.85 -11.01 7.25
CA LEU A 32 -19.47 -11.24 6.84
C LEU A 32 -18.94 -12.55 7.41
N GLN A 33 -18.23 -13.31 6.56
CA GLN A 33 -17.47 -14.50 6.93
C GLN A 33 -15.97 -14.18 6.74
N PRO A 34 -15.27 -13.71 7.79
CA PRO A 34 -13.88 -13.29 7.66
C PRO A 34 -12.94 -14.47 7.38
N CYS A 35 -12.15 -14.35 6.33
CA CYS A 35 -11.01 -15.19 6.01
C CYS A 35 -9.73 -14.40 6.26
N ARG A 36 -9.04 -14.66 7.38
CA ARG A 36 -7.79 -13.98 7.70
C ARG A 36 -6.69 -14.46 6.76
N ALA A 37 -5.97 -13.52 6.19
CA ALA A 37 -4.86 -13.78 5.30
C ALA A 37 -3.64 -12.94 5.69
N GLU A 38 -2.46 -13.34 5.25
CA GLU A 38 -1.29 -12.48 5.30
C GLU A 38 -1.43 -11.37 4.24
N SER A 39 -1.01 -10.14 4.58
CA SER A 39 -1.15 -9.00 3.65
C SER A 39 -0.43 -9.21 2.30
N GLY A 40 0.62 -10.04 2.28
CA GLY A 40 1.30 -10.44 1.04
C GLY A 40 0.43 -11.24 0.07
N GLU A 41 -0.55 -11.99 0.56
CA GLU A 41 -1.45 -12.78 -0.29
C GLU A 41 -2.35 -11.90 -1.17
N ALA A 42 -2.71 -10.71 -0.69
CA ALA A 42 -3.45 -9.71 -1.46
C ALA A 42 -2.77 -9.25 -2.76
N CYS A 43 -1.48 -9.53 -2.91
CA CYS A 43 -0.66 -9.15 -4.06
C CYS A 43 -0.36 -10.29 -5.00
N MET A 44 -0.76 -11.52 -4.67
CA MET A 44 -0.22 -12.72 -5.32
C MET A 44 -1.12 -13.31 -6.40
N ARG A 45 -2.43 -13.03 -6.37
CA ARG A 45 -3.43 -13.67 -7.21
C ARG A 45 -4.70 -12.83 -7.38
N PRO A 46 -5.58 -13.18 -8.33
CA PRO A 46 -6.87 -12.51 -8.52
C PRO A 46 -7.85 -12.91 -7.41
N VAL A 47 -7.67 -12.36 -6.22
CA VAL A 47 -8.44 -12.68 -4.99
C VAL A 47 -9.97 -12.56 -5.14
N TYR A 48 -10.44 -11.71 -6.07
CA TYR A 48 -11.86 -11.55 -6.39
C TYR A 48 -12.50 -12.75 -7.10
N GLU A 49 -11.71 -13.71 -7.56
CA GLU A 49 -12.21 -15.00 -8.08
C GLU A 49 -12.50 -16.00 -6.96
N GLU A 50 -11.84 -15.84 -5.81
CA GLU A 50 -11.93 -16.77 -4.68
C GLU A 50 -12.88 -16.28 -3.58
N PHE A 51 -12.95 -14.96 -3.36
CA PHE A 51 -13.71 -14.33 -2.29
C PHE A 51 -14.73 -13.33 -2.84
N ASP A 52 -15.82 -13.10 -2.11
CA ASP A 52 -16.82 -12.11 -2.49
C ASP A 52 -16.27 -10.70 -2.35
N ILE A 53 -15.59 -10.44 -1.24
CA ILE A 53 -14.88 -9.20 -0.94
C ILE A 53 -13.46 -9.56 -0.52
N ALA A 54 -12.47 -8.86 -1.05
CA ALA A 54 -11.08 -9.16 -0.74
C ALA A 54 -10.20 -7.91 -0.72
N GLU A 55 -9.18 -7.93 0.13
CA GLU A 55 -8.08 -6.97 0.07
C GLU A 55 -7.20 -7.26 -1.15
N MET A 56 -6.86 -6.22 -1.89
CA MET A 56 -6.02 -6.32 -3.09
C MET A 56 -5.00 -5.19 -3.16
N SER A 57 -3.78 -5.50 -3.63
CA SER A 57 -2.75 -4.50 -3.93
C SER A 57 -3.26 -3.49 -4.96
N LEU A 58 -3.08 -2.20 -4.68
CA LEU A 58 -3.66 -1.13 -5.50
C LEU A 58 -3.09 -1.13 -6.92
N SER A 59 -1.79 -1.40 -7.11
CA SER A 59 -1.20 -1.50 -8.46
C SER A 59 -1.76 -2.68 -9.24
N TRP A 60 -1.94 -3.83 -8.59
CA TRP A 60 -2.53 -4.98 -9.24
C TRP A 60 -3.98 -4.73 -9.64
N TYR A 61 -4.76 -4.17 -8.70
CA TYR A 61 -6.14 -3.80 -8.99
C TYR A 61 -6.24 -2.87 -10.21
N MET A 62 -5.42 -1.79 -10.27
CA MET A 62 -5.48 -0.85 -11.38
C MET A 62 -5.15 -1.51 -12.73
N MET A 63 -4.16 -2.40 -12.76
CA MET A 63 -3.85 -3.19 -13.96
C MET A 63 -5.02 -4.09 -14.37
N ALA A 64 -5.64 -4.79 -13.43
CA ALA A 64 -6.79 -5.67 -13.69
C ALA A 64 -7.98 -4.84 -14.24
N ARG A 65 -8.30 -3.74 -13.57
CA ARG A 65 -9.41 -2.87 -13.98
C ARG A 65 -9.24 -2.27 -15.37
N CYS A 66 -8.04 -1.77 -15.69
CA CYS A 66 -7.74 -1.23 -17.02
C CYS A 66 -7.74 -2.30 -18.12
N ARG A 67 -7.54 -3.57 -17.77
CA ARG A 67 -7.72 -4.72 -18.68
C ARG A 67 -9.17 -5.19 -18.78
N LYS A 68 -10.10 -4.51 -18.10
CA LYS A 68 -11.53 -4.85 -18.05
C LYS A 68 -11.80 -6.21 -17.41
N GLU A 69 -10.96 -6.63 -16.48
CA GLU A 69 -11.26 -7.77 -15.63
C GLU A 69 -12.52 -7.49 -14.79
N PRO A 70 -13.33 -8.52 -14.44
CA PRO A 70 -14.65 -8.33 -13.83
C PRO A 70 -14.55 -8.01 -12.33
N VAL A 71 -13.81 -6.97 -11.99
CA VAL A 71 -13.52 -6.53 -10.62
C VAL A 71 -13.75 -5.03 -10.46
N ILE A 72 -14.27 -4.61 -9.32
CA ILE A 72 -14.43 -3.20 -8.93
C ILE A 72 -13.87 -2.98 -7.52
N ALA A 73 -13.16 -1.88 -7.29
CA ALA A 73 -12.71 -1.51 -5.96
C ALA A 73 -13.79 -0.74 -5.20
N LEU A 74 -13.85 -1.03 -3.91
CA LEU A 74 -14.51 -0.20 -2.92
C LEU A 74 -13.57 0.93 -2.48
N PRO A 75 -14.06 2.12 -2.15
CA PRO A 75 -13.23 3.19 -1.61
C PRO A 75 -12.87 2.91 -0.13
N ILE A 76 -12.36 1.72 0.14
CA ILE A 76 -11.93 1.24 1.46
C ILE A 76 -10.47 0.83 1.37
N PHE A 77 -9.62 1.47 2.19
CA PHE A 77 -8.15 1.39 2.07
C PHE A 77 -7.55 0.77 3.34
N PRO A 78 -7.50 -0.56 3.43
CA PRO A 78 -7.05 -1.25 4.65
C PRO A 78 -5.57 -1.04 4.95
N LEU A 79 -4.75 -0.76 3.92
CA LEU A 79 -3.32 -0.54 4.10
C LEU A 79 -2.83 0.73 3.41
N ARG A 80 -2.12 1.54 4.21
CA ARG A 80 -1.30 2.68 3.76
C ARG A 80 0.11 2.49 4.30
N MET A 81 1.08 3.11 3.68
CA MET A 81 2.47 2.92 4.07
C MET A 81 3.31 4.15 3.74
N GLN A 82 4.03 4.66 4.72
CA GLN A 82 5.07 5.65 4.49
C GLN A 82 6.23 4.99 3.71
N ILE A 83 6.65 5.57 2.59
CA ILE A 83 7.60 4.93 1.68
C ILE A 83 9.07 5.17 2.06
N HIS A 84 9.41 6.41 2.44
CA HIS A 84 10.79 6.79 2.73
C HIS A 84 11.51 5.89 3.75
N PRO A 85 10.86 5.42 4.86
CA PRO A 85 11.49 4.52 5.83
C PRO A 85 11.87 3.14 5.30
N TYR A 86 11.36 2.77 4.12
CA TYR A 86 11.58 1.45 3.50
C TYR A 86 12.57 1.50 2.34
N ILE A 87 13.31 2.59 2.19
CA ILE A 87 14.42 2.67 1.24
C ILE A 87 15.72 2.52 2.03
N PHE A 88 16.43 1.42 1.77
CA PHE A 88 17.67 1.05 2.43
C PHE A 88 18.85 1.13 1.46
N CYS A 89 20.05 1.30 2.00
CA CYS A 89 21.28 1.24 1.22
C CYS A 89 22.41 0.57 2.02
N SER A 90 23.41 0.08 1.29
CA SER A 90 24.66 -0.36 1.89
C SER A 90 25.51 0.86 2.27
N PRO A 91 26.06 0.94 3.49
CA PRO A 91 27.03 1.99 3.84
C PRO A 91 28.27 2.04 2.93
N ALA A 92 28.61 0.90 2.31
CA ALA A 92 29.74 0.81 1.38
C ALA A 92 29.44 1.38 -0.02
N SER A 93 28.16 1.63 -0.36
CA SER A 93 27.77 2.13 -1.69
C SER A 93 28.00 3.63 -1.90
N ALA A 94 28.46 4.36 -0.87
CA ALA A 94 28.64 5.81 -0.88
C ALA A 94 27.36 6.60 -1.26
N ILE A 95 26.19 6.08 -0.91
CA ILE A 95 24.91 6.76 -1.06
C ILE A 95 24.65 7.56 0.23
N GLU A 96 24.63 8.88 0.11
CA GLU A 96 24.37 9.79 1.24
C GLU A 96 23.00 10.49 1.13
N LYS A 97 22.50 10.65 -0.08
CA LYS A 97 21.24 11.32 -0.42
C LYS A 97 20.52 10.59 -1.57
N PRO A 98 19.22 10.81 -1.76
CA PRO A 98 18.45 10.10 -2.79
C PRO A 98 18.99 10.23 -4.21
N GLU A 99 19.55 11.39 -4.58
CA GLU A 99 20.11 11.65 -5.90
C GLU A 99 21.32 10.75 -6.24
N ASP A 100 21.99 10.22 -5.23
CA ASP A 100 23.11 9.29 -5.40
C ASP A 100 22.68 7.89 -5.83
N LEU A 101 21.36 7.62 -5.90
CA LEU A 101 20.83 6.38 -6.47
C LEU A 101 20.99 6.30 -7.99
N LYS A 102 21.30 7.42 -8.69
CA LYS A 102 21.56 7.40 -10.13
C LYS A 102 22.76 6.52 -10.46
N GLY A 103 22.58 5.61 -11.41
CA GLY A 103 23.59 4.63 -11.80
C GLY A 103 23.79 3.49 -10.80
N LYS A 104 22.98 3.41 -9.75
CA LYS A 104 23.08 2.38 -8.72
C LYS A 104 22.20 1.16 -9.01
N LYS A 105 22.57 0.04 -8.39
CA LYS A 105 21.85 -1.22 -8.42
C LYS A 105 20.86 -1.27 -7.26
N ILE A 106 19.58 -1.40 -7.56
CA ILE A 106 18.50 -1.37 -6.55
C ILE A 106 17.73 -2.69 -6.58
N GLY A 107 17.64 -3.36 -5.43
CA GLY A 107 16.92 -4.60 -5.25
C GLY A 107 15.48 -4.40 -4.78
N MET A 108 14.61 -5.32 -5.16
CA MET A 108 13.23 -5.44 -4.68
C MET A 108 12.69 -6.85 -4.94
N ASP A 109 11.53 -7.19 -4.38
CA ASP A 109 10.96 -8.53 -4.60
C ASP A 109 10.44 -8.69 -6.02
N GLU A 110 9.56 -7.78 -6.48
CA GLU A 110 9.06 -7.66 -7.84
C GLU A 110 8.98 -6.18 -8.21
N TYR A 111 9.32 -5.83 -9.46
CA TYR A 111 9.32 -4.44 -9.91
C TYR A 111 7.92 -3.80 -9.83
N ARG A 112 6.86 -4.56 -10.15
CA ARG A 112 5.46 -4.09 -10.18
C ARG A 112 4.80 -3.85 -8.82
N LEU A 113 5.44 -4.15 -7.70
CA LEU A 113 4.85 -3.94 -6.37
C LEU A 113 4.43 -2.49 -6.14
N THR A 114 3.29 -2.30 -5.48
CA THR A 114 2.74 -0.96 -5.16
C THR A 114 3.76 -0.09 -4.41
N VAL A 115 4.51 -0.68 -3.47
CA VAL A 115 5.59 0.03 -2.75
C VAL A 115 6.67 0.52 -3.72
N GLY A 116 7.06 -0.32 -4.69
CA GLY A 116 8.01 0.04 -5.74
C GLY A 116 7.49 1.15 -6.64
N LEU A 117 6.23 1.08 -7.04
CA LEU A 117 5.58 2.14 -7.84
C LEU A 117 5.61 3.49 -7.11
N TRP A 118 5.20 3.52 -5.84
CA TRP A 118 5.27 4.72 -5.01
C TRP A 118 6.70 5.22 -4.86
N ALA A 119 7.64 4.32 -4.53
CA ALA A 119 9.04 4.69 -4.31
C ALA A 119 9.66 5.34 -5.55
N ARG A 120 9.49 4.74 -6.74
CA ARG A 120 10.00 5.29 -8.00
C ARG A 120 9.35 6.62 -8.35
N GLY A 121 8.02 6.74 -8.19
CA GLY A 121 7.32 7.99 -8.41
C GLY A 121 7.81 9.12 -7.50
N ILE A 122 7.98 8.85 -6.20
CA ILE A 122 8.51 9.79 -5.21
C ILE A 122 9.97 10.16 -5.54
N LEU A 123 10.81 9.17 -5.84
CA LEU A 123 12.23 9.41 -6.19
C LEU A 123 12.34 10.26 -7.45
N GLN A 124 11.51 10.03 -8.46
CA GLN A 124 11.51 10.82 -9.68
C GLN A 124 11.02 12.24 -9.45
N GLU A 125 9.86 12.42 -8.81
CA GLU A 125 9.21 13.74 -8.69
C GLU A 125 9.93 14.66 -7.69
N HIS A 126 10.44 14.11 -6.59
CA HIS A 126 10.99 14.92 -5.49
C HIS A 126 12.50 14.96 -5.42
N TYR A 127 13.18 13.96 -6.04
CA TYR A 127 14.65 13.84 -5.98
C TYR A 127 15.29 13.72 -7.37
N GLY A 128 14.50 13.76 -8.45
CA GLY A 128 14.99 13.74 -9.82
C GLY A 128 15.72 12.44 -10.21
N VAL A 129 15.43 11.33 -9.52
CA VAL A 129 15.98 10.00 -9.83
C VAL A 129 14.97 9.22 -10.67
N ARG A 130 15.22 9.13 -11.97
CA ARG A 130 14.35 8.40 -12.89
C ARG A 130 14.64 6.89 -12.86
N PRO A 131 13.61 6.04 -13.03
CA PRO A 131 13.79 4.59 -13.04
C PRO A 131 14.83 4.09 -14.03
N GLU A 132 14.93 4.71 -15.21
CA GLU A 132 15.88 4.35 -16.27
C GLU A 132 17.34 4.70 -15.92
N GLU A 133 17.55 5.55 -14.92
CA GLU A 133 18.89 5.92 -14.43
C GLU A 133 19.45 4.89 -13.42
N CYS A 134 18.65 3.86 -13.06
CA CYS A 134 19.03 2.81 -12.11
C CYS A 134 19.02 1.44 -12.78
N GLU A 135 19.72 0.47 -12.17
CA GLU A 135 19.62 -0.95 -12.54
C GLU A 135 18.80 -1.67 -11.46
N TRP A 136 17.74 -2.36 -11.88
CA TRP A 136 16.81 -3.02 -10.95
C TRP A 136 17.07 -4.52 -10.89
N PHE A 137 17.06 -5.07 -9.67
CA PHE A 137 17.21 -6.49 -9.41
C PHE A 137 15.98 -6.99 -8.66
N THR A 138 15.32 -8.02 -9.21
CA THR A 138 14.09 -8.57 -8.59
C THR A 138 14.27 -10.03 -8.22
N SER A 139 13.74 -10.41 -7.04
CA SER A 139 13.82 -11.78 -6.52
C SER A 139 12.84 -12.74 -7.21
N ALA A 140 11.93 -12.21 -8.00
CA ALA A 140 10.96 -12.99 -8.76
C ALA A 140 10.66 -12.32 -10.11
N PRO A 141 10.24 -13.11 -11.12
CA PRO A 141 9.78 -12.56 -12.40
C PRO A 141 8.46 -11.81 -12.22
N GLU A 142 8.21 -10.85 -13.12
CA GLU A 142 6.96 -10.10 -13.13
C GLU A 142 5.77 -11.01 -13.43
N ARG A 143 4.66 -10.74 -12.76
CA ARG A 143 3.40 -11.48 -12.92
C ARG A 143 2.32 -10.63 -13.57
N ALA A 144 1.17 -11.23 -13.82
CA ALA A 144 -0.01 -10.55 -14.37
C ALA A 144 0.26 -9.83 -15.71
N GLY A 145 1.24 -10.30 -16.51
CA GLY A 145 1.55 -9.73 -17.83
C GLY A 145 2.14 -8.32 -17.80
N TYR A 146 2.59 -7.85 -16.65
CA TYR A 146 3.28 -6.56 -16.54
C TYR A 146 4.66 -6.65 -17.18
N GLN A 147 5.07 -5.58 -17.85
CA GLN A 147 6.42 -5.40 -18.37
C GLN A 147 6.93 -4.03 -17.92
N PRO A 148 8.16 -3.94 -17.40
CA PRO A 148 8.76 -2.64 -17.08
C PRO A 148 8.80 -1.70 -18.28
N PRO A 149 8.75 -0.38 -18.08
CA PRO A 149 8.82 0.60 -19.17
C PRO A 149 10.06 0.42 -20.06
N ALA A 150 9.95 0.82 -21.31
CA ALA A 150 11.09 0.81 -22.24
C ALA A 150 12.24 1.66 -21.67
N GLY A 151 13.46 1.09 -21.65
CA GLY A 151 14.66 1.74 -21.10
C GLY A 151 14.94 1.40 -19.64
N VAL A 152 14.01 0.84 -18.90
CA VAL A 152 14.24 0.33 -17.54
C VAL A 152 14.90 -1.05 -17.62
N LYS A 153 16.05 -1.22 -16.96
CA LYS A 153 16.76 -2.50 -16.89
C LYS A 153 16.38 -3.25 -15.64
N VAL A 154 15.71 -4.39 -15.80
CA VAL A 154 15.36 -5.31 -14.70
C VAL A 154 16.06 -6.65 -14.91
N THR A 155 16.79 -7.09 -13.88
CA THR A 155 17.44 -8.41 -13.83
C THR A 155 16.76 -9.25 -12.76
N VAL A 156 16.21 -10.39 -13.16
CA VAL A 156 15.65 -11.37 -12.22
C VAL A 156 16.78 -12.21 -11.64
N VAL A 157 16.81 -12.35 -10.32
CA VAL A 157 17.75 -13.19 -9.58
C VAL A 157 16.99 -14.25 -8.79
N ASP A 158 17.61 -15.40 -8.56
CA ASP A 158 16.97 -16.53 -7.86
C ASP A 158 17.33 -16.54 -6.37
N GLU A 159 17.28 -15.35 -5.76
CA GLU A 159 17.53 -15.21 -4.32
C GLU A 159 16.95 -13.88 -3.79
N PRO A 160 16.75 -13.75 -2.46
CA PRO A 160 16.28 -12.52 -1.85
C PRO A 160 17.22 -11.33 -2.11
N ALA A 161 16.68 -10.19 -2.55
CA ALA A 161 17.47 -8.99 -2.81
C ALA A 161 18.24 -8.48 -1.58
N GLU A 162 17.75 -8.75 -0.36
CA GLU A 162 18.46 -8.47 0.89
C GLU A 162 19.82 -9.17 0.94
N ALA A 163 19.92 -10.42 0.47
CA ALA A 163 21.17 -11.16 0.46
C ALA A 163 22.20 -10.53 -0.49
N LEU A 164 21.76 -10.04 -1.65
CA LEU A 164 22.62 -9.30 -2.59
C LEU A 164 23.15 -8.01 -1.96
N LEU A 165 22.31 -7.26 -1.24
CA LEU A 165 22.75 -6.05 -0.55
C LEU A 165 23.82 -6.34 0.48
N LEU A 166 23.63 -7.37 1.30
CA LEU A 166 24.57 -7.75 2.37
C LEU A 166 25.92 -8.25 1.84
N ARG A 167 25.96 -8.77 0.58
CA ARG A 167 27.22 -9.13 -0.10
C ARG A 167 27.84 -7.98 -0.91
N GLY A 168 27.14 -6.83 -1.00
CA GLY A 168 27.62 -5.67 -1.78
C GLY A 168 27.46 -5.84 -3.30
N GLU A 169 26.60 -6.73 -3.76
CA GLU A 169 26.31 -6.96 -5.18
C GLU A 169 25.29 -5.96 -5.74
N ILE A 170 24.45 -5.40 -4.84
CA ILE A 170 23.59 -4.25 -5.10
C ILE A 170 23.82 -3.15 -4.06
N ASP A 171 23.45 -1.92 -4.39
CA ASP A 171 23.73 -0.72 -3.61
C ASP A 171 22.60 -0.34 -2.66
N ALA A 172 21.35 -0.58 -3.07
CA ALA A 172 20.14 -0.19 -2.34
C ALA A 172 19.05 -1.27 -2.42
N LEU A 173 18.05 -1.16 -1.55
CA LEU A 173 16.94 -2.11 -1.44
C LEU A 173 15.64 -1.37 -1.13
N ILE A 174 14.55 -1.72 -1.83
CA ILE A 174 13.20 -1.20 -1.60
C ILE A 174 12.26 -2.39 -1.34
N PRO A 175 12.20 -2.91 -0.11
CA PRO A 175 11.37 -4.04 0.24
C PRO A 175 9.96 -3.59 0.69
N PRO A 176 8.94 -4.46 0.63
CA PRO A 176 7.61 -4.17 1.15
C PRO A 176 7.55 -4.15 2.69
N ASN A 177 8.57 -4.71 3.36
CA ASN A 177 8.65 -4.81 4.81
C ASN A 177 10.04 -4.42 5.33
N ILE A 178 10.14 -4.09 6.62
CA ILE A 178 11.44 -3.92 7.27
C ILE A 178 12.16 -5.26 7.29
N VAL A 179 13.30 -5.33 6.64
CA VAL A 179 14.07 -6.56 6.45
C VAL A 179 14.73 -7.05 7.76
N PRO A 180 14.93 -8.38 7.91
CA PRO A 180 15.51 -8.98 9.10
C PRO A 180 16.87 -8.41 9.50
N SER A 181 17.78 -8.19 8.55
CA SER A 181 19.10 -7.62 8.82
C SER A 181 19.05 -6.23 9.45
N PHE A 182 18.15 -5.36 8.97
CA PHE A 182 17.98 -4.05 9.58
C PHE A 182 17.43 -4.13 11.01
N ARG A 183 16.45 -5.02 11.26
CA ARG A 183 15.95 -5.29 12.63
C ARG A 183 17.04 -5.82 13.56
N ALA A 184 17.93 -6.65 13.01
CA ALA A 184 19.09 -7.19 13.73
C ALA A 184 20.24 -6.18 13.93
N LYS A 185 20.09 -4.94 13.40
CA LYS A 185 21.12 -3.88 13.43
C LYS A 185 22.42 -4.30 12.74
N ASP A 186 22.32 -5.05 11.63
CA ASP A 186 23.48 -5.42 10.82
C ASP A 186 24.14 -4.14 10.27
N PRO A 187 25.46 -3.95 10.48
CA PRO A 187 26.16 -2.73 10.04
C PRO A 187 26.28 -2.59 8.52
N ARG A 188 25.89 -3.61 7.75
CA ARG A 188 25.94 -3.60 6.27
C ARG A 188 24.70 -2.98 5.63
N ILE A 189 23.69 -2.60 6.43
CA ILE A 189 22.46 -1.99 5.94
C ILE A 189 22.07 -0.79 6.80
N GLN A 190 21.66 0.28 6.15
CA GLN A 190 21.11 1.48 6.79
C GLN A 190 19.93 2.04 5.98
N ARG A 191 19.11 2.90 6.59
CA ARG A 191 18.12 3.68 5.82
C ARG A 191 18.82 4.72 4.96
N LEU A 192 18.32 4.92 3.75
CA LEU A 192 18.72 6.04 2.90
C LEU A 192 18.39 7.37 3.58
N PHE A 193 17.17 7.49 4.08
CA PHE A 193 16.70 8.66 4.83
C PHE A 193 17.03 8.47 6.31
N LYS A 194 18.15 9.06 6.78
CA LYS A 194 18.65 8.91 8.17
C LYS A 194 17.63 9.45 9.18
N ASP A 195 17.07 10.63 8.93
CA ASP A 195 15.91 11.16 9.63
C ASP A 195 14.63 10.77 8.88
N ALA A 196 14.23 9.51 9.00
CA ALA A 196 13.07 8.99 8.30
C ALA A 196 11.76 9.64 8.79
N ARG A 197 11.66 10.01 10.08
CA ARG A 197 10.49 10.67 10.65
C ARG A 197 10.33 12.08 10.09
N GLY A 198 11.36 12.92 10.20
CA GLY A 198 11.34 14.28 9.65
C GLY A 198 11.06 14.27 8.15
N THR A 199 11.70 13.37 7.40
CA THR A 199 11.44 13.23 5.95
C THR A 199 9.98 12.90 5.63
N VAL A 200 9.35 12.00 6.39
CA VAL A 200 7.93 11.64 6.22
C VAL A 200 7.04 12.82 6.53
N ASN A 201 7.29 13.54 7.63
CA ASN A 201 6.53 14.71 8.04
C ASN A 201 6.62 15.83 6.99
N ASP A 202 7.83 16.14 6.51
CA ASP A 202 8.06 17.13 5.46
C ASP A 202 7.36 16.76 4.15
N TYR A 203 7.44 15.49 3.76
CA TYR A 203 6.75 14.99 2.57
C TYR A 203 5.23 15.16 2.71
N PHE A 204 4.65 14.78 3.85
CA PHE A 204 3.21 14.95 4.08
C PHE A 204 2.81 16.41 4.14
N HIS A 205 3.55 17.28 4.83
CA HIS A 205 3.28 18.72 4.87
C HIS A 205 3.27 19.35 3.47
N LYS A 206 4.21 18.93 2.62
CA LYS A 206 4.35 19.42 1.25
C LYS A 206 3.28 18.91 0.30
N THR A 207 2.89 17.64 0.43
CA THR A 207 2.08 16.94 -0.58
C THR A 207 0.69 16.53 -0.12
N ARG A 208 0.46 16.44 1.18
CA ARG A 208 -0.73 15.84 1.81
C ARG A 208 -0.94 14.37 1.41
N ILE A 209 0.12 13.67 1.02
CA ILE A 209 0.08 12.27 0.60
C ILE A 209 0.53 11.36 1.73
N PHE A 210 -0.41 10.52 2.21
CA PHE A 210 -0.10 9.30 2.95
C PHE A 210 -0.41 8.12 2.03
N PRO A 211 0.61 7.45 1.44
CA PRO A 211 0.45 6.53 0.33
C PRO A 211 -0.50 5.36 0.62
N ILE A 212 -1.56 5.23 -0.17
CA ILE A 212 -2.47 4.09 -0.16
C ILE A 212 -1.79 2.95 -0.94
N THR A 213 -1.73 1.76 -0.33
CA THR A 213 -1.09 0.61 -0.96
C THR A 213 -2.07 -0.51 -1.30
N HIS A 214 -3.15 -0.68 -0.53
CA HIS A 214 -4.19 -1.66 -0.80
C HIS A 214 -5.58 -1.03 -0.80
N THR A 215 -6.50 -1.69 -1.49
CA THR A 215 -7.92 -1.37 -1.50
C THR A 215 -8.74 -2.66 -1.34
N LEU A 216 -9.99 -2.56 -0.92
CA LEU A 216 -10.91 -3.69 -1.03
C LEU A 216 -11.48 -3.75 -2.44
N VAL A 217 -11.70 -4.96 -2.92
CA VAL A 217 -12.33 -5.25 -4.22
C VAL A 217 -13.46 -6.25 -4.05
N MET A 218 -14.40 -6.23 -5.00
CA MET A 218 -15.42 -7.26 -5.16
C MET A 218 -15.59 -7.59 -6.65
N ARG A 219 -16.23 -8.72 -6.96
CA ARG A 219 -16.63 -9.02 -8.34
C ARG A 219 -17.58 -7.97 -8.87
N GLN A 220 -17.39 -7.57 -10.13
CA GLN A 220 -18.27 -6.59 -10.78
C GLN A 220 -19.74 -7.02 -10.74
N SER A 221 -20.06 -8.31 -10.97
CA SER A 221 -21.42 -8.85 -10.93
C SER A 221 -22.07 -8.70 -9.54
N LEU A 222 -21.31 -8.92 -8.46
CA LEU A 222 -21.82 -8.76 -7.10
C LEU A 222 -22.20 -7.29 -6.82
N PHE A 223 -21.37 -6.35 -7.28
CA PHE A 223 -21.67 -4.92 -7.19
C PHE A 223 -22.90 -4.54 -8.03
N ASP A 224 -23.00 -5.02 -9.26
CA ASP A 224 -24.09 -4.68 -10.19
C ASP A 224 -25.45 -5.16 -9.64
N GLU A 225 -25.47 -6.32 -8.98
CA GLU A 225 -26.66 -6.87 -8.33
C GLU A 225 -26.99 -6.18 -6.99
N ASN A 226 -25.98 -5.69 -6.27
CA ASN A 226 -26.08 -5.21 -4.89
C ASN A 226 -25.29 -3.92 -4.66
N PRO A 227 -25.59 -2.81 -5.35
CA PRO A 227 -24.79 -1.58 -5.23
C PRO A 227 -24.80 -0.95 -3.83
N TRP A 228 -25.80 -1.26 -3.00
CA TRP A 228 -25.91 -0.82 -1.61
C TRP A 228 -24.80 -1.35 -0.70
N LEU A 229 -24.15 -2.47 -1.07
CA LEU A 229 -23.04 -3.06 -0.32
C LEU A 229 -21.92 -2.07 -0.06
N VAL A 230 -21.66 -1.16 -1.01
CA VAL A 230 -20.57 -0.17 -0.91
C VAL A 230 -20.77 0.74 0.29
N ALA A 231 -21.98 1.28 0.47
CA ALA A 231 -22.30 2.18 1.58
C ALA A 231 -22.23 1.46 2.92
N SER A 232 -22.88 0.26 3.02
CA SER A 232 -22.89 -0.54 4.25
C SER A 232 -21.48 -0.95 4.69
N LEU A 233 -20.64 -1.42 3.76
CA LEU A 233 -19.27 -1.78 4.07
C LEU A 233 -18.42 -0.57 4.46
N LEU A 234 -18.54 0.54 3.73
CA LEU A 234 -17.80 1.77 4.03
C LEU A 234 -18.12 2.27 5.44
N GLU A 235 -19.38 2.28 5.83
CA GLU A 235 -19.81 2.65 7.18
C GLU A 235 -19.22 1.72 8.25
N ALA A 236 -19.32 0.40 8.02
CA ALA A 236 -18.78 -0.59 8.95
C ALA A 236 -17.25 -0.48 9.13
N PHE A 237 -16.50 -0.26 8.04
CA PHE A 237 -15.06 -0.08 8.12
C PHE A 237 -14.66 1.23 8.82
N ASN A 238 -15.36 2.33 8.54
CA ASN A 238 -15.14 3.60 9.25
C ASN A 238 -15.47 3.48 10.74
N HIS A 239 -16.55 2.76 11.09
CA HIS A 239 -16.91 2.51 12.50
C HIS A 239 -15.84 1.66 13.21
N ALA A 240 -15.35 0.61 12.57
CA ALA A 240 -14.29 -0.23 13.12
C ALA A 240 -12.99 0.56 13.35
N GLU A 241 -12.62 1.45 12.41
CA GLU A 241 -11.49 2.35 12.55
C GLU A 241 -11.68 3.33 13.72
N GLU A 242 -12.87 3.91 13.86
CA GLU A 242 -13.19 4.82 14.96
C GLU A 242 -13.07 4.14 16.34
N ILE A 243 -13.57 2.89 16.48
CA ILE A 243 -13.41 2.09 17.71
C ILE A 243 -11.92 1.87 18.00
N CYS A 244 -11.15 1.47 16.99
CA CYS A 244 -9.71 1.29 17.15
C CYS A 244 -9.03 2.58 17.61
N ARG A 245 -9.32 3.70 16.97
CA ARG A 245 -8.75 5.01 17.32
C ARG A 245 -9.12 5.43 18.74
N LYS A 246 -10.38 5.29 19.15
CA LYS A 246 -10.82 5.56 20.54
C LYS A 246 -10.10 4.66 21.57
N SER A 247 -9.65 3.48 21.18
CA SER A 247 -8.87 2.62 22.08
C SER A 247 -7.52 3.24 22.46
N TYR A 248 -6.99 4.14 21.65
CA TYR A 248 -5.74 4.88 21.92
C TYR A 248 -5.88 6.00 22.92
N ASP A 249 -7.09 6.45 23.27
CA ASP A 249 -7.33 7.35 24.40
C ASP A 249 -6.78 6.76 25.71
N TYR A 250 -6.63 5.45 25.75
CA TYR A 250 -5.98 4.70 26.82
C TYR A 250 -4.54 4.30 26.47
N ALA A 251 -3.77 5.15 25.78
CA ALA A 251 -2.41 4.89 25.33
C ALA A 251 -1.47 4.40 26.44
N LYS A 252 -1.73 4.77 27.70
CA LYS A 252 -1.03 4.23 28.90
C LYS A 252 -1.18 2.72 29.08
N ARG A 253 -2.14 2.07 28.38
CA ARG A 253 -2.31 0.60 28.38
C ARG A 253 -1.52 -0.06 27.25
N SER A 254 -0.93 0.71 26.34
CA SER A 254 -0.08 0.20 25.27
C SER A 254 1.20 -0.40 25.84
N ALA A 255 1.74 -1.38 25.13
CA ALA A 255 3.08 -1.92 25.41
C ALA A 255 4.20 -0.94 25.03
N PHE A 256 3.91 0.15 24.34
CA PHE A 256 4.88 1.16 23.93
C PHE A 256 4.98 2.27 24.96
N PRO A 257 6.13 2.46 25.64
CA PRO A 257 6.29 3.48 26.69
C PRO A 257 5.98 4.91 26.24
N SER A 258 6.23 5.23 24.97
CA SER A 258 6.02 6.57 24.39
C SER A 258 4.74 6.68 23.57
N ALA A 259 3.77 5.77 23.73
CA ALA A 259 2.56 5.73 22.89
C ALA A 259 1.80 7.06 22.86
N VAL A 260 1.64 7.73 24.02
CA VAL A 260 0.93 9.02 24.10
C VAL A 260 1.61 10.07 23.23
N LEU A 261 2.94 10.23 23.37
CA LEU A 261 3.69 11.24 22.61
C LEU A 261 3.69 10.95 21.10
N ILE A 262 3.73 9.66 20.73
CA ILE A 262 3.67 9.24 19.33
C ILE A 262 2.28 9.59 18.75
N LEU A 263 1.21 9.33 19.48
CA LEU A 263 -0.15 9.62 19.01
C LEU A 263 -0.40 11.13 18.88
N GLU A 264 0.06 11.92 19.84
CA GLU A 264 -0.02 13.39 19.79
C GLU A 264 0.72 13.95 18.55
N GLU A 265 1.94 13.46 18.27
CA GLU A 265 2.71 13.85 17.08
C GLU A 265 2.03 13.40 15.78
N GLU A 266 1.52 12.17 15.73
CA GLU A 266 0.79 11.64 14.55
C GLU A 266 -0.46 12.48 14.27
N GLU A 267 -1.21 12.87 15.29
CA GLU A 267 -2.40 13.71 15.13
C GLU A 267 -2.04 15.14 14.68
N GLU A 268 -0.96 15.72 15.21
CA GLU A 268 -0.47 17.03 14.79
C GLU A 268 -0.07 17.05 13.31
N VAL A 269 0.62 16.00 12.85
CA VAL A 269 1.15 15.91 11.47
C VAL A 269 0.05 15.50 10.50
N PHE A 270 -0.63 14.38 10.76
CA PHE A 270 -1.52 13.72 9.80
C PHE A 270 -3.01 14.04 10.01
N GLY A 271 -3.36 14.73 11.11
CA GLY A 271 -4.74 15.02 11.50
C GLY A 271 -5.39 13.86 12.26
N ALA A 272 -6.63 14.09 12.67
CA ALA A 272 -7.36 13.19 13.57
C ALA A 272 -7.68 11.82 12.98
N ASN A 273 -7.78 11.69 11.64
CA ASN A 273 -8.08 10.40 10.99
C ASN A 273 -7.32 10.21 9.66
N PRO A 274 -6.01 9.91 9.72
CA PRO A 274 -5.22 9.65 8.51
C PRO A 274 -5.57 8.33 7.80
N TRP A 275 -6.32 7.45 8.45
CA TRP A 275 -6.73 6.14 7.94
C TRP A 275 -8.14 6.13 7.34
N GLY A 276 -8.85 7.25 7.34
CA GLY A 276 -10.23 7.36 6.89
C GLY A 276 -10.45 6.79 5.49
N HIS A 277 -11.59 6.12 5.31
CA HIS A 277 -12.01 5.54 4.05
C HIS A 277 -12.90 6.50 3.25
N GLY A 278 -13.30 6.12 2.05
CA GLY A 278 -14.11 6.92 1.14
C GLY A 278 -13.29 7.73 0.14
N LEU A 279 -13.95 8.24 -0.90
CA LEU A 279 -13.36 9.17 -1.86
C LEU A 279 -13.43 10.62 -1.31
N THR A 280 -12.87 10.82 -0.11
CA THR A 280 -12.73 12.17 0.46
C THR A 280 -11.77 13.03 -0.36
N PRO A 281 -11.78 14.36 -0.25
CA PRO A 281 -10.82 15.22 -0.95
C PRO A 281 -9.36 14.81 -0.71
N GLU A 282 -9.01 14.41 0.53
CA GLU A 282 -7.67 13.96 0.91
C GLU A 282 -7.30 12.65 0.20
N ASN A 283 -8.22 11.68 0.18
CA ASN A 283 -7.99 10.40 -0.49
C ASN A 283 -7.92 10.56 -2.00
N GLN A 284 -8.69 11.48 -2.59
CA GLN A 284 -8.63 11.76 -4.02
C GLN A 284 -7.24 12.27 -4.41
N VAL A 285 -6.63 13.18 -3.64
CA VAL A 285 -5.25 13.67 -3.88
C VAL A 285 -4.26 12.49 -3.93
N VAL A 286 -4.36 11.56 -3.00
CA VAL A 286 -3.47 10.38 -2.94
C VAL A 286 -3.69 9.46 -4.13
N LEU A 287 -4.96 9.16 -4.45
CA LEU A 287 -5.32 8.24 -5.54
C LEU A 287 -5.00 8.83 -6.91
N GLU A 288 -5.25 10.11 -7.14
CA GLU A 288 -4.89 10.80 -8.39
C GLU A 288 -3.38 10.81 -8.62
N LYS A 289 -2.59 11.02 -7.55
CA LYS A 289 -1.14 10.92 -7.62
C LYS A 289 -0.70 9.49 -7.92
N PHE A 290 -1.34 8.48 -7.33
CA PHE A 290 -1.06 7.09 -7.64
C PHE A 290 -1.39 6.74 -9.11
N VAL A 291 -2.53 7.20 -9.63
CA VAL A 291 -2.90 7.04 -11.04
C VAL A 291 -1.88 7.70 -11.96
N GLN A 292 -1.40 8.90 -11.60
CA GLN A 292 -0.33 9.57 -12.34
C GLN A 292 0.92 8.69 -12.41
N TYR A 293 1.42 8.23 -11.27
CA TYR A 293 2.62 7.39 -11.21
C TYR A 293 2.44 6.04 -11.90
N ALA A 294 1.23 5.44 -11.80
CA ALA A 294 0.93 4.20 -12.49
C ALA A 294 0.94 4.37 -14.02
N TYR A 295 0.45 5.49 -14.52
CA TYR A 295 0.51 5.82 -15.94
C TYR A 295 1.96 6.09 -16.41
N GLU A 296 2.72 6.89 -15.67
CA GLU A 296 4.11 7.24 -15.99
C GLU A 296 5.07 6.03 -15.98
N GLN A 297 4.68 4.96 -15.28
CA GLN A 297 5.44 3.72 -15.15
C GLN A 297 4.82 2.54 -15.93
N ASP A 298 3.96 2.79 -16.91
CA ASP A 298 3.34 1.82 -17.81
C ASP A 298 2.52 0.71 -17.11
N TYR A 299 1.99 0.96 -15.89
CA TYR A 299 1.06 0.03 -15.25
C TYR A 299 -0.32 0.08 -15.88
N ILE A 300 -0.72 1.25 -16.34
CA ILE A 300 -2.02 1.51 -16.96
C ILE A 300 -1.83 2.34 -18.26
N PRO A 301 -2.66 2.10 -19.29
CA PRO A 301 -2.48 2.72 -20.60
C PRO A 301 -2.94 4.18 -20.68
N TYR A 302 -3.64 4.68 -19.69
CA TYR A 302 -4.13 6.05 -19.59
C TYR A 302 -4.39 6.43 -18.13
N ARG A 303 -4.48 7.73 -17.85
CA ARG A 303 -4.86 8.22 -16.52
C ARG A 303 -6.37 8.06 -16.34
N ALA A 304 -6.75 6.90 -15.79
CA ALA A 304 -8.16 6.57 -15.54
C ALA A 304 -8.74 7.51 -14.46
N PRO A 305 -9.92 8.11 -14.66
CA PRO A 305 -10.58 8.88 -13.62
C PRO A 305 -11.01 7.97 -12.47
N LEU A 306 -11.05 8.50 -11.24
CA LEU A 306 -11.40 7.71 -10.06
C LEU A 306 -12.81 7.10 -10.14
N SER A 307 -13.73 7.73 -10.87
CA SER A 307 -15.08 7.20 -11.14
C SER A 307 -15.11 5.92 -11.99
N GLU A 308 -14.05 5.63 -12.76
CA GLU A 308 -13.91 4.36 -13.49
C GLU A 308 -13.27 3.29 -12.61
N LEU A 309 -12.49 3.69 -11.61
CA LEU A 309 -11.70 2.81 -10.76
C LEU A 309 -12.46 2.37 -9.50
N PHE A 310 -13.31 3.20 -8.95
CA PHE A 310 -13.97 2.92 -7.67
C PHE A 310 -15.48 2.90 -7.82
N ALA A 311 -16.11 1.96 -7.10
CA ALA A 311 -17.56 1.89 -7.00
C ALA A 311 -18.09 3.18 -6.37
N PRO A 312 -19.17 3.79 -6.94
CA PRO A 312 -19.81 4.93 -6.33
C PRO A 312 -20.42 4.53 -4.98
N VAL A 313 -20.30 5.40 -4.00
CA VAL A 313 -21.06 5.28 -2.75
C VAL A 313 -22.45 5.79 -3.07
N GLY A 314 -23.41 4.87 -3.18
CA GLY A 314 -24.82 5.23 -3.45
C GLY A 314 -25.35 6.16 -2.36
N ASN A 315 -26.27 7.07 -2.76
CA ASN A 315 -27.02 7.91 -1.85
C ASN A 315 -28.05 7.08 -1.09
#